data_b21ec26c8d83d90e73b037a7d61d0c3a
#
_entry.id   b21ec26c8d83d90e73b037a7d61d0c3a
#
_cell.length_a   1.000
_cell.length_b   1.000
_cell.length_c   1.000
_cell.angle_alpha   90.00
_cell.angle_beta   90.00
_cell.angle_gamma   90.00
#
_symmetry.space_group_name_H-M   'P 1'
#
loop_
_entity.id
_entity.type
_entity.pdbx_description
1 polymer ?
#
loop_
_entity_poly.entity_id
_entity_poly.type
_entity_poly.pdbx_seq_one_letter_code
_entity_poly.pdbx_strand_id
1 'polypeptide(L)'
;MTVQLFNVANLFVLPFWALMILLPNWKVTRRVMESYLPFVALAGLYLYLFVSSITPENAQALSNPQLADIARFFGEETAAATGWIHFLVMDLFVGRWIYWEGQQTGIWTIHSIALCLFAGPLGLLSHILTRWISQRFFSRSDNETEALADSAASSSGTSSV
;
A
#
# COMPACT_ATOMS: atom_id res chain seq x y z
N MET A 1 -1.36 21.17 -20.88
CA MET A 1 -1.90 21.24 -19.50
C MET A 1 -1.86 19.84 -18.86
N THR A 2 -2.36 18.80 -19.49
CA THR A 2 -2.36 17.40 -18.99
C THR A 2 -0.97 16.92 -18.60
N VAL A 3 0.03 17.08 -19.47
CA VAL A 3 1.44 16.71 -19.19
C VAL A 3 1.99 17.42 -17.93
N GLN A 4 1.64 18.68 -17.72
CA GLN A 4 2.10 19.42 -16.53
C GLN A 4 1.48 18.85 -15.24
N LEU A 5 0.17 18.56 -15.27
CA LEU A 5 -0.54 17.96 -14.14
C LEU A 5 0.00 16.56 -13.82
N PHE A 6 0.27 15.77 -14.84
CA PHE A 6 0.92 14.47 -14.71
C PHE A 6 2.30 14.59 -14.03
N ASN A 7 3.16 15.49 -14.49
CA ASN A 7 4.49 15.70 -13.92
C ASN A 7 4.42 16.18 -12.47
N VAL A 8 3.51 17.12 -12.18
CA VAL A 8 3.31 17.62 -10.81
C VAL A 8 2.83 16.51 -9.88
N ALA A 9 1.90 15.66 -10.33
CA ALA A 9 1.42 14.54 -9.52
C ALA A 9 2.53 13.53 -9.20
N ASN A 10 3.36 13.18 -10.20
CA ASN A 10 4.51 12.30 -9.98
C ASN A 10 5.50 12.87 -8.96
N LEU A 11 5.81 14.16 -9.07
CA LEU A 11 6.71 14.82 -8.11
C LEU A 11 6.08 14.93 -6.72
N PHE A 12 4.78 15.17 -6.66
CA PHE A 12 4.03 15.34 -5.41
C PHE A 12 4.03 14.10 -4.52
N VAL A 13 4.01 12.88 -5.10
CA VAL A 13 3.98 11.65 -4.30
C VAL A 13 5.35 11.26 -3.73
N LEU A 14 6.46 11.71 -4.32
CA LEU A 14 7.81 11.30 -3.92
C LEU A 14 8.15 11.58 -2.45
N PRO A 15 7.83 12.76 -1.87
CA PRO A 15 8.13 13.01 -0.46
C PRO A 15 7.41 12.04 0.49
N PHE A 16 6.20 11.59 0.17
CA PHE A 16 5.47 10.63 1.01
C PHE A 16 6.13 9.25 0.98
N TRP A 17 6.58 8.80 -0.19
CA TRP A 17 7.36 7.57 -0.32
C TRP A 17 8.69 7.66 0.41
N ALA A 18 9.42 8.76 0.25
CA ALA A 18 10.68 9.00 0.95
C ALA A 18 10.50 8.95 2.47
N LEU A 19 9.46 9.57 3.00
CA LEU A 19 9.15 9.54 4.43
C LEU A 19 8.87 8.12 4.94
N MET A 20 8.05 7.33 4.23
CA MET A 20 7.69 5.98 4.65
C MET A 20 8.86 4.99 4.55
N ILE A 21 9.72 5.13 3.53
CA ILE A 21 10.82 4.19 3.27
C ILE A 21 12.07 4.55 4.08
N LEU A 22 12.46 5.83 4.08
CA LEU A 22 13.73 6.26 4.67
C LEU A 22 13.61 6.67 6.14
N LEU A 23 12.45 7.19 6.54
CA LEU A 23 12.22 7.75 7.87
C LEU A 23 10.93 7.21 8.52
N PRO A 24 10.72 5.87 8.56
CA PRO A 24 9.44 5.29 9.00
C PRO A 24 9.11 5.60 10.46
N ASN A 25 10.11 5.75 11.32
CA ASN A 25 9.93 5.98 12.76
C ASN A 25 9.94 7.47 13.16
N TRP A 26 10.05 8.37 12.18
CA TRP A 26 10.08 9.80 12.46
C TRP A 26 8.67 10.32 12.80
N LYS A 27 8.57 11.18 13.85
CA LYS A 27 7.27 11.75 14.28
C LYS A 27 6.57 12.55 13.18
N VAL A 28 7.35 13.19 12.28
CA VAL A 28 6.80 13.93 11.14
C VAL A 28 6.16 12.96 10.13
N THR A 29 6.81 11.83 9.83
CA THR A 29 6.26 10.79 8.97
C THR A 29 4.90 10.33 9.48
N ARG A 30 4.82 10.02 10.77
CA ARG A 30 3.58 9.60 11.41
C ARG A 30 2.48 10.64 11.25
N ARG A 31 2.77 11.92 11.56
CA ARG A 31 1.79 13.02 11.43
C ARG A 31 1.34 13.25 9.98
N VAL A 32 2.26 13.14 9.02
CA VAL A 32 1.93 13.26 7.59
C VAL A 32 1.06 12.10 7.14
N MET A 33 1.37 10.87 7.57
CA MET A 33 0.59 9.67 7.22
C MET A 33 -0.77 9.60 7.96
N GLU A 34 -0.97 10.31 9.05
CA GLU A 34 -2.29 10.51 9.68
C GLU A 34 -3.22 11.35 8.81
N SER A 35 -2.67 12.29 8.06
CA SER A 35 -3.43 13.20 7.22
C SER A 35 -3.96 12.53 5.95
N TYR A 36 -5.21 12.85 5.59
CA TYR A 36 -5.81 12.47 4.30
C TYR A 36 -5.62 13.53 3.21
N LEU A 37 -5.03 14.70 3.52
CA LEU A 37 -4.85 15.79 2.57
C LEU A 37 -4.14 15.40 1.27
N PRO A 38 -3.05 14.61 1.28
CA PRO A 38 -2.40 14.16 0.04
C PRO A 38 -3.33 13.36 -0.86
N PHE A 39 -4.16 12.50 -0.24
CA PHE A 39 -5.12 11.66 -0.98
C PHE A 39 -6.27 12.50 -1.55
N VAL A 40 -6.78 13.47 -0.81
CA VAL A 40 -7.82 14.39 -1.28
C VAL A 40 -7.31 15.22 -2.45
N ALA A 41 -6.07 15.73 -2.40
CA ALA A 41 -5.46 16.49 -3.49
C ALA A 41 -5.32 15.63 -4.77
N LEU A 42 -4.78 14.42 -4.65
CA LEU A 42 -4.62 13.50 -5.78
C LEU A 42 -5.96 13.00 -6.32
N ALA A 43 -6.92 12.68 -5.44
CA ALA A 43 -8.26 12.26 -5.84
C ALA A 43 -9.04 13.39 -6.52
N GLY A 44 -8.86 14.63 -6.08
CA GLY A 44 -9.41 15.80 -6.75
C GLY A 44 -8.83 16.00 -8.16
N LEU A 45 -7.52 15.82 -8.29
CA LEU A 45 -6.86 15.86 -9.60
C LEU A 45 -7.33 14.70 -10.50
N TYR A 46 -7.45 13.49 -9.95
CA TYR A 46 -8.03 12.35 -10.64
C TYR A 46 -9.44 12.66 -11.16
N LEU A 47 -10.31 13.17 -10.28
CA LEU A 47 -11.68 13.53 -10.65
C LEU A 47 -11.73 14.57 -11.78
N TYR A 48 -10.88 15.60 -11.70
CA TYR A 48 -10.78 16.61 -12.75
C TYR A 48 -10.41 16.01 -14.10
N LEU A 49 -9.37 15.17 -14.15
CA LEU A 49 -8.93 14.53 -15.39
C LEU A 49 -9.91 13.46 -15.87
N PHE A 50 -10.51 12.72 -14.96
CA PHE A 50 -11.53 11.72 -15.30
C PHE A 50 -12.73 12.37 -15.98
N VAL A 51 -13.31 13.43 -15.40
CA VAL A 51 -14.42 14.15 -16.00
C VAL A 51 -14.03 14.75 -17.36
N SER A 52 -12.78 15.23 -17.49
CA SER A 52 -12.26 15.77 -18.74
C SER A 52 -12.03 14.71 -19.84
N SER A 53 -11.88 13.42 -19.45
CA SER A 53 -11.71 12.30 -20.39
C SER A 53 -13.03 11.65 -20.81
N ILE A 54 -14.16 12.01 -20.17
CA ILE A 54 -15.47 11.42 -20.47
C ILE A 54 -16.04 12.06 -21.73
N THR A 55 -16.16 11.26 -22.79
CA THR A 55 -16.96 11.51 -23.97
C THR A 55 -18.13 10.51 -24.00
N PRO A 56 -19.19 10.72 -24.82
CA PRO A 56 -20.25 9.73 -24.97
C PRO A 56 -19.73 8.35 -25.40
N GLU A 57 -18.71 8.31 -26.27
CA GLU A 57 -18.08 7.06 -26.74
C GLU A 57 -17.30 6.38 -25.62
N ASN A 58 -16.51 7.12 -24.85
CA ASN A 58 -15.73 6.59 -23.72
C ASN A 58 -16.66 6.13 -22.59
N ALA A 59 -17.77 6.82 -22.33
CA ALA A 59 -18.77 6.40 -21.35
C ALA A 59 -19.39 5.04 -21.72
N GLN A 60 -19.67 4.81 -23.00
CA GLN A 60 -20.16 3.53 -23.49
C GLN A 60 -19.11 2.41 -23.31
N ALA A 61 -17.85 2.69 -23.65
CA ALA A 61 -16.75 1.74 -23.46
C ALA A 61 -16.56 1.35 -21.98
N LEU A 62 -16.73 2.28 -21.05
CA LEU A 62 -16.64 2.04 -19.62
C LEU A 62 -17.87 1.32 -19.05
N SER A 63 -19.05 1.49 -19.62
CA SER A 63 -20.30 0.85 -19.15
C SER A 63 -20.41 -0.61 -19.57
N ASN A 64 -19.84 -0.99 -20.72
CA ASN A 64 -19.79 -2.39 -21.19
C ASN A 64 -18.37 -2.69 -21.70
N PRO A 65 -17.41 -2.94 -20.78
CA PRO A 65 -16.00 -2.94 -21.12
C PRO A 65 -15.61 -4.13 -22.00
N GLN A 66 -15.15 -3.81 -23.22
CA GLN A 66 -14.41 -4.73 -24.09
C GLN A 66 -12.93 -4.35 -24.05
N LEU A 67 -12.04 -5.33 -24.04
CA LEU A 67 -10.58 -5.05 -23.93
C LEU A 67 -10.10 -4.10 -25.02
N ALA A 68 -10.60 -4.23 -26.24
CA ALA A 68 -10.21 -3.36 -27.35
C ALA A 68 -10.65 -1.88 -27.15
N ASP A 69 -11.83 -1.66 -26.55
CA ASP A 69 -12.34 -0.32 -26.27
C ASP A 69 -11.59 0.32 -25.10
N ILE A 70 -11.29 -0.46 -24.06
CA ILE A 70 -10.46 -0.02 -22.94
C ILE A 70 -9.04 0.31 -23.41
N ALA A 71 -8.44 -0.50 -24.29
CA ALA A 71 -7.12 -0.22 -24.85
C ALA A 71 -7.12 1.07 -25.68
N ARG A 72 -8.19 1.32 -26.45
CA ARG A 72 -8.37 2.56 -27.21
C ARG A 72 -8.55 3.77 -26.28
N PHE A 73 -9.35 3.64 -25.24
CA PHE A 73 -9.55 4.68 -24.23
C PHE A 73 -8.22 5.10 -23.58
N PHE A 74 -7.43 4.14 -23.09
CA PHE A 74 -6.11 4.43 -22.51
C PHE A 74 -5.05 4.84 -23.55
N GLY A 75 -5.33 4.75 -24.84
CA GLY A 75 -4.51 5.32 -25.91
C GLY A 75 -4.58 6.84 -25.98
N GLU A 76 -5.58 7.46 -25.36
CA GLU A 76 -5.72 8.91 -25.30
C GLU A 76 -4.89 9.48 -24.14
N GLU A 77 -4.20 10.61 -24.39
CA GLU A 77 -3.29 11.24 -23.40
C GLU A 77 -3.97 11.54 -22.07
N THR A 78 -5.19 12.10 -22.10
CA THR A 78 -5.92 12.48 -20.88
C THR A 78 -6.39 11.25 -20.12
N ALA A 79 -6.87 10.23 -20.81
CA ALA A 79 -7.30 8.97 -20.20
C ALA A 79 -6.11 8.20 -19.60
N ALA A 80 -4.98 8.17 -20.31
CA ALA A 80 -3.74 7.58 -19.80
C ALA A 80 -3.23 8.29 -18.54
N ALA A 81 -3.24 9.63 -18.55
CA ALA A 81 -2.87 10.42 -17.36
C ALA A 81 -3.82 10.19 -16.20
N THR A 82 -5.12 10.07 -16.47
CA THR A 82 -6.13 9.73 -15.45
C THR A 82 -5.86 8.36 -14.82
N GLY A 83 -5.62 7.34 -15.64
CA GLY A 83 -5.26 6.01 -15.18
C GLY A 83 -3.98 5.99 -14.35
N TRP A 84 -2.97 6.74 -14.77
CA TRP A 84 -1.73 6.85 -14.02
C TRP A 84 -1.92 7.49 -12.64
N ILE A 85 -2.69 8.58 -12.57
CA ILE A 85 -2.99 9.23 -11.28
C ILE A 85 -3.82 8.31 -10.38
N HIS A 86 -4.73 7.50 -10.96
CA HIS A 86 -5.40 6.44 -10.20
C HIS A 86 -4.39 5.51 -9.52
N PHE A 87 -3.38 5.02 -10.25
CA PHE A 87 -2.32 4.19 -9.66
C PHE A 87 -1.56 4.94 -8.56
N LEU A 88 -1.15 6.18 -8.78
CA LEU A 88 -0.44 6.96 -7.76
C LEU A 88 -1.24 7.09 -6.46
N VAL A 89 -2.55 7.36 -6.54
CA VAL A 89 -3.43 7.46 -5.36
C VAL A 89 -3.54 6.12 -4.66
N MET A 90 -3.85 5.07 -5.40
CA MET A 90 -4.11 3.74 -4.84
C MET A 90 -2.85 3.09 -4.30
N ASP A 91 -1.74 3.19 -5.01
CA ASP A 91 -0.46 2.64 -4.57
C ASP A 91 0.04 3.36 -3.31
N LEU A 92 -0.08 4.69 -3.26
CA LEU A 92 0.25 5.46 -2.07
C LEU A 92 -0.66 5.09 -0.88
N PHE A 93 -1.96 4.85 -1.12
CA PHE A 93 -2.89 4.41 -0.09
C PHE A 93 -2.54 3.02 0.45
N VAL A 94 -2.22 2.07 -0.43
CA VAL A 94 -1.75 0.74 -0.04
C VAL A 94 -0.43 0.83 0.73
N GLY A 95 0.53 1.64 0.27
CA GLY A 95 1.79 1.88 0.97
C GLY A 95 1.58 2.47 2.37
N ARG A 96 0.68 3.45 2.50
CA ARG A 96 0.27 4.00 3.80
C ARG A 96 -0.38 2.95 4.72
N TRP A 97 -1.24 2.09 4.18
CA TRP A 97 -1.86 1.01 4.95
C TRP A 97 -0.80 0.03 5.47
N ILE A 98 0.14 -0.41 4.62
CA ILE A 98 1.26 -1.27 5.01
C ILE A 98 2.14 -0.58 6.07
N TYR A 99 2.39 0.72 5.92
CA TYR A 99 3.14 1.52 6.90
C TYR A 99 2.49 1.45 8.28
N TRP A 100 1.17 1.70 8.37
CA TRP A 100 0.46 1.67 9.64
C TRP A 100 0.40 0.28 10.26
N GLU A 101 0.22 -0.74 9.45
CA GLU A 101 0.24 -2.12 9.94
C GLU A 101 1.61 -2.48 10.51
N GLY A 102 2.70 -2.07 9.86
CA GLY A 102 4.05 -2.23 10.38
C GLY A 102 4.28 -1.50 11.71
N GLN A 103 3.76 -0.27 11.84
CA GLN A 103 3.85 0.49 13.09
C GLN A 103 3.07 -0.16 14.25
N GLN A 104 1.98 -0.85 13.98
CA GLN A 104 1.13 -1.49 14.99
C GLN A 104 1.63 -2.89 15.37
N THR A 105 2.15 -3.64 14.43
CA THR A 105 2.52 -5.04 14.62
C THR A 105 4.01 -5.27 14.85
N GLY A 106 4.85 -4.26 14.60
CA GLY A 106 6.30 -4.39 14.64
C GLY A 106 6.91 -5.20 13.48
N ILE A 107 6.09 -5.62 12.51
CA ILE A 107 6.57 -6.34 11.33
C ILE A 107 7.37 -5.37 10.43
N TRP A 108 8.51 -5.86 9.91
CA TRP A 108 9.31 -5.07 8.98
C TRP A 108 8.64 -4.96 7.61
N THR A 109 8.27 -3.73 7.21
CA THR A 109 7.42 -3.47 6.04
C THR A 109 8.11 -2.67 4.94
N ILE A 110 9.34 -2.19 5.15
CA ILE A 110 10.03 -1.28 4.23
C ILE A 110 10.13 -1.86 2.82
N HIS A 111 10.46 -3.16 2.68
CA HIS A 111 10.54 -3.83 1.39
C HIS A 111 9.20 -3.85 0.64
N SER A 112 8.10 -4.07 1.36
CA SER A 112 6.75 -4.08 0.78
C SER A 112 6.32 -2.68 0.35
N ILE A 113 6.65 -1.64 1.15
CA ILE A 113 6.40 -0.24 0.81
C ILE A 113 7.22 0.16 -0.42
N ALA A 114 8.50 -0.26 -0.50
CA ALA A 114 9.35 0.00 -1.66
C ALA A 114 8.81 -0.68 -2.94
N LEU A 115 8.23 -1.87 -2.83
CA LEU A 115 7.56 -2.52 -3.97
C LEU A 115 6.28 -1.80 -4.37
N CYS A 116 5.52 -1.25 -3.41
CA CYS A 116 4.33 -0.43 -3.71
C CYS A 116 4.67 0.82 -4.53
N LEU A 117 5.85 1.41 -4.33
CA LEU A 117 6.29 2.57 -5.11
C LEU A 117 6.31 2.28 -6.63
N PHE A 118 6.57 1.02 -7.02
CA PHE A 118 6.63 0.60 -8.42
C PHE A 118 5.34 -0.07 -8.88
N ALA A 119 4.68 -0.81 -7.99
CA ALA A 119 3.45 -1.53 -8.29
C ALA A 119 2.74 -1.92 -6.99
N GLY A 120 1.66 -1.23 -6.66
CA GLY A 120 0.88 -1.47 -5.44
C GLY A 120 0.48 -2.93 -5.21
N PRO A 121 -0.02 -3.66 -6.22
CA PRO A 121 -0.35 -5.08 -6.06
C PRO A 121 0.83 -5.96 -5.63
N LEU A 122 2.05 -5.68 -6.12
CA LEU A 122 3.25 -6.44 -5.72
C LEU A 122 3.64 -6.13 -4.27
N GLY A 123 3.56 -4.87 -3.86
CA GLY A 123 3.81 -4.46 -2.48
C GLY A 123 2.79 -5.08 -1.52
N LEU A 124 1.52 -5.08 -1.89
CA LEU A 124 0.45 -5.73 -1.14
C LEU A 124 0.69 -7.23 -0.98
N LEU A 125 1.00 -7.94 -2.06
CA LEU A 125 1.30 -9.37 -2.03
C LEU A 125 2.51 -9.66 -1.14
N SER A 126 3.60 -8.90 -1.30
CA SER A 126 4.80 -9.00 -0.47
C SER A 126 4.47 -8.84 1.02
N HIS A 127 3.64 -7.86 1.36
CA HIS A 127 3.24 -7.61 2.75
C HIS A 127 2.40 -8.74 3.33
N ILE A 128 1.42 -9.25 2.58
CA ILE A 128 0.59 -10.39 3.00
C ILE A 128 1.45 -11.62 3.28
N LEU A 129 2.40 -11.92 2.39
CA LEU A 129 3.33 -13.04 2.58
C LEU A 129 4.23 -12.85 3.82
N THR A 130 4.79 -11.65 3.98
CA THR A 130 5.62 -11.32 5.15
C THR A 130 4.83 -11.48 6.45
N ARG A 131 3.61 -10.98 6.50
CA ARG A 131 2.73 -11.11 7.65
C ARG A 131 2.41 -12.57 7.95
N TRP A 132 2.06 -13.37 6.94
CA TRP A 132 1.75 -14.79 7.09
C TRP A 132 2.95 -15.57 7.64
N ILE A 133 4.16 -15.31 7.11
CA ILE A 133 5.41 -15.92 7.57
C ILE A 133 5.67 -15.52 9.03
N SER A 134 5.61 -14.23 9.35
CA SER A 134 5.85 -13.73 10.71
C SER A 134 4.91 -14.36 11.73
N GLN A 135 3.62 -14.45 11.43
CA GLN A 135 2.64 -15.08 12.32
C GLN A 135 2.93 -16.57 12.57
N ARG A 136 3.36 -17.30 11.54
CA ARG A 136 3.74 -18.72 11.68
C ARG A 136 4.95 -18.92 12.60
N PHE A 137 5.94 -18.04 12.51
CA PHE A 137 7.14 -18.12 13.33
C PHE A 137 6.86 -17.73 14.79
N PHE A 138 6.09 -16.66 15.03
CA PHE A 138 5.74 -16.25 16.40
C PHE A 138 4.90 -17.30 17.12
N SER A 139 3.85 -17.84 16.49
CA SER A 139 3.02 -18.88 17.08
C SER A 139 3.80 -20.15 17.42
N ARG A 140 4.85 -20.47 16.67
CA ARG A 140 5.70 -21.63 16.96
C ARG A 140 6.60 -21.39 18.17
N SER A 141 7.17 -20.20 18.29
CA SER A 141 8.02 -19.82 19.42
C SER A 141 7.25 -19.83 20.74
N ASP A 142 6.03 -19.32 20.74
CA ASP A 142 5.16 -19.28 21.92
C ASP A 142 4.81 -20.71 22.40
N ASN A 143 4.45 -21.60 21.48
CA ASN A 143 4.13 -22.99 21.78
C ASN A 143 5.36 -23.78 22.32
N GLU A 144 6.56 -23.52 21.76
CA GLU A 144 7.79 -24.15 22.25
C GLU A 144 8.17 -23.66 23.67
N THR A 145 7.94 -22.37 23.95
CA THR A 145 8.20 -21.77 25.27
C THR A 145 7.24 -22.32 26.32
N GLU A 146 5.96 -22.45 25.98
CA GLU A 146 4.91 -22.99 26.86
C GLU A 146 5.15 -24.48 27.15
N ALA A 147 5.53 -25.27 26.14
CA ALA A 147 5.89 -26.68 26.32
C ALA A 147 7.13 -26.89 27.21
N LEU A 148 8.13 -26.01 27.11
CA LEU A 148 9.31 -26.04 27.98
C LEU A 148 8.97 -25.64 29.41
N ALA A 149 8.09 -24.68 29.63
CA ALA A 149 7.62 -24.27 30.95
C ALA A 149 6.85 -25.39 31.65
N ASP A 150 5.93 -26.05 30.92
CA ASP A 150 5.19 -27.22 31.44
C ASP A 150 6.10 -28.41 31.79
N SER A 151 7.09 -28.67 30.95
CA SER A 151 8.10 -29.72 31.21
C SER A 151 8.91 -29.42 32.45
N ALA A 152 9.33 -28.19 32.68
CA ALA A 152 10.07 -27.76 33.87
C ALA A 152 9.21 -27.83 35.12
N ALA A 153 7.95 -27.47 35.06
CA ALA A 153 7.00 -27.55 36.17
C ALA A 153 6.73 -29.00 36.60
N SER A 154 6.59 -29.91 35.63
CA SER A 154 6.37 -31.33 35.89
C SER A 154 7.59 -32.03 36.50
N SER A 155 8.82 -31.62 36.15
CA SER A 155 10.05 -32.16 36.69
C SER A 155 10.35 -31.71 38.13
N SER A 156 9.89 -30.52 38.53
CA SER A 156 10.06 -29.99 39.90
C SER A 156 9.07 -30.59 40.91
N GLY A 157 7.93 -31.10 40.42
CA GLY A 157 6.91 -31.73 41.28
C GLY A 157 7.22 -33.14 41.74
N THR A 158 8.22 -33.84 41.16
CA THR A 158 8.54 -35.24 41.46
C THR A 158 9.68 -35.41 42.49
N SER A 159 10.25 -34.35 43.02
CA SER A 159 11.39 -34.42 43.98
C SER A 159 10.99 -34.26 45.45
N SER A 160 9.70 -34.35 45.80
CA SER A 160 9.22 -34.19 47.18
C SER A 160 8.40 -35.40 47.67
N VAL A 161 9.01 -36.61 47.65
CA VAL A 161 8.51 -37.79 48.38
C VAL A 161 9.70 -38.46 49.12
#